data_8566641165c6d2211bbfb26a048bc5d4
#
_entry.id   8566641165c6d2211bbfb26a048bc5d4
#
_cell.length_a   1.000
_cell.length_b   1.000
_cell.length_c   1.000
_cell.angle_alpha   90.00
_cell.angle_beta   90.00
_cell.angle_gamma   90.00
#
_symmetry.space_group_name_H-M   'P 1'
#
loop_
_entity.id
_entity.type
_entity.pdbx_description
1 polymer ?
#
loop_
_entity_poly.entity_id
_entity_poly.type
_entity_poly.pdbx_seq_one_letter_code
_entity_poly.pdbx_strand_id
1 'polypeptide(L)'
;MRIDILTACPELLESPLNHSIVQRAKDKGLVEIHVHNLRDFTLDKHRKIDDYAFGFGAGMVLQIEPIDRAISFLKSQREYDEVIFTAPDGERFTQKEANTLSIKENIIILCGHYKGVDQRVRDHFITKEYTIGDFVLTGGEMPAAIMTDAIVRLLPGAIGDETSALSDSFQDGLLEPGVYTRPAEYKGWKVPEILLSGHQAKIEDWLYEESVRHTKERRPDLLEDEC
;
A
#
# COMPACT_ATOMS: atom_id res chain seq x y z
N MET A 1 -1.43 -8.33 13.01
CA MET A 1 -1.60 -8.49 11.53
C MET A 1 -0.43 -9.25 10.96
N ARG A 2 -0.64 -10.07 9.90
CA ARG A 2 0.46 -10.67 9.13
C ARG A 2 0.32 -10.38 7.64
N ILE A 3 1.44 -10.06 6.99
CA ILE A 3 1.55 -9.80 5.56
C ILE A 3 2.62 -10.70 4.98
N ASP A 4 2.24 -11.61 4.07
CA ASP A 4 3.15 -12.47 3.33
C ASP A 4 3.26 -11.98 1.88
N ILE A 5 4.47 -11.63 1.45
CA ILE A 5 4.72 -11.08 0.11
C ILE A 5 5.44 -12.13 -0.73
N LEU A 6 4.82 -12.56 -1.83
CA LEU A 6 5.37 -13.49 -2.80
C LEU A 6 6.00 -12.72 -3.95
N THR A 7 7.29 -12.90 -4.20
CA THR A 7 8.04 -12.14 -5.20
C THR A 7 9.10 -12.97 -5.90
N ALA A 8 9.48 -12.56 -7.12
CA ALA A 8 10.64 -13.06 -7.85
C ALA A 8 11.97 -12.38 -7.42
N CYS A 9 11.88 -11.20 -6.79
CA CYS A 9 13.02 -10.31 -6.45
C CYS A 9 12.90 -9.79 -5.00
N PRO A 10 13.09 -10.65 -3.98
CA PRO A 10 12.92 -10.27 -2.57
C PRO A 10 13.82 -9.11 -2.13
N GLU A 11 14.99 -8.94 -2.75
CA GLU A 11 15.98 -7.92 -2.42
C GLU A 11 15.41 -6.50 -2.62
N LEU A 12 14.44 -6.31 -3.52
CA LEU A 12 13.79 -5.01 -3.76
C LEU A 12 12.93 -4.54 -2.58
N LEU A 13 12.58 -5.45 -1.68
CA LEU A 13 11.74 -5.19 -0.51
C LEU A 13 12.52 -5.02 0.79
N GLU A 14 13.83 -5.31 0.80
CA GLU A 14 14.64 -5.25 2.00
C GLU A 14 14.67 -3.86 2.63
N SER A 15 14.95 -2.82 1.82
CA SER A 15 15.02 -1.46 2.34
C SER A 15 13.67 -0.90 2.78
N PRO A 16 12.61 -0.87 1.93
CA PRO A 16 11.34 -0.23 2.30
C PRO A 16 10.64 -0.88 3.49
N LEU A 17 10.82 -2.18 3.71
CA LEU A 17 10.15 -2.91 4.79
C LEU A 17 10.95 -3.02 6.11
N ASN A 18 12.18 -2.50 6.15
CA ASN A 18 13.05 -2.63 7.32
C ASN A 18 13.54 -1.27 7.87
N HIS A 19 12.78 -0.19 7.62
CA HIS A 19 13.11 1.13 8.15
C HIS A 19 11.86 1.87 8.66
N SER A 20 12.08 2.95 9.41
CA SER A 20 11.09 3.93 9.85
C SER A 20 9.86 3.32 10.56
N ILE A 21 8.66 3.69 10.16
CA ILE A 21 7.40 3.28 10.79
C ILE A 21 7.16 1.77 10.66
N VAL A 22 7.40 1.20 9.46
CA VAL A 22 7.20 -0.23 9.22
C VAL A 22 8.09 -1.07 10.14
N GLN A 23 9.37 -0.71 10.27
CA GLN A 23 10.27 -1.41 11.20
C GLN A 23 9.81 -1.27 12.65
N ARG A 24 9.41 -0.07 13.07
CA ARG A 24 8.90 0.15 14.43
C ARG A 24 7.62 -0.64 14.73
N ALA A 25 6.72 -0.77 13.77
CA ALA A 25 5.53 -1.59 13.91
C ALA A 25 5.86 -3.08 14.07
N LYS A 26 6.85 -3.59 13.34
CA LYS A 26 7.38 -4.95 13.51
C LYS A 26 8.01 -5.13 14.89
N ASP A 27 8.85 -4.20 15.33
CA ASP A 27 9.53 -4.26 16.64
C ASP A 27 8.52 -4.24 17.80
N LYS A 28 7.39 -3.57 17.63
CA LYS A 28 6.27 -3.56 18.58
C LYS A 28 5.37 -4.80 18.49
N GLY A 29 5.59 -5.69 17.54
CA GLY A 29 4.74 -6.87 17.31
C GLY A 29 3.34 -6.57 16.75
N LEU A 30 3.13 -5.37 16.17
CA LEU A 30 1.85 -4.98 15.58
C LEU A 30 1.62 -5.66 14.23
N VAL A 31 2.71 -5.94 13.50
CA VAL A 31 2.69 -6.62 12.22
C VAL A 31 3.87 -7.56 12.06
N GLU A 32 3.62 -8.72 11.46
CA GLU A 32 4.64 -9.62 10.92
C GLU A 32 4.65 -9.49 9.40
N ILE A 33 5.81 -9.23 8.82
CA ILE A 33 5.98 -9.14 7.36
C ILE A 33 7.00 -10.18 6.93
N HIS A 34 6.59 -11.09 6.05
CA HIS A 34 7.41 -12.16 5.52
C HIS A 34 7.50 -12.04 3.99
N VAL A 35 8.71 -11.96 3.47
CA VAL A 35 8.98 -11.94 2.03
C VAL A 35 9.44 -13.32 1.59
N HIS A 36 8.73 -13.90 0.65
CA HIS A 36 8.97 -15.25 0.14
C HIS A 36 9.46 -15.17 -1.31
N ASN A 37 10.57 -15.83 -1.59
CA ASN A 37 11.07 -15.96 -2.94
C ASN A 37 10.30 -17.07 -3.67
N LEU A 38 9.59 -16.75 -4.76
CA LEU A 38 8.88 -17.73 -5.58
C LEU A 38 9.78 -18.85 -6.10
N ARG A 39 11.10 -18.57 -6.25
CA ARG A 39 12.08 -19.57 -6.65
C ARG A 39 12.29 -20.69 -5.65
N ASP A 40 11.85 -20.54 -4.41
CA ASP A 40 11.91 -21.59 -3.39
C ASP A 40 10.76 -22.61 -3.53
N PHE A 41 9.76 -22.29 -4.34
CA PHE A 41 8.55 -23.09 -4.56
C PHE A 41 8.53 -23.79 -5.93
N THR A 42 9.54 -23.61 -6.78
CA THR A 42 9.65 -24.36 -8.04
C THR A 42 10.34 -25.70 -7.83
N LEU A 43 9.94 -26.69 -8.63
CA LEU A 43 10.61 -28.00 -8.71
C LEU A 43 11.67 -28.03 -9.83
N ASP A 44 11.80 -26.97 -10.60
CA ASP A 44 12.82 -26.88 -11.64
C ASP A 44 14.23 -26.82 -11.03
N LYS A 45 15.14 -27.65 -11.55
CA LYS A 45 16.53 -27.74 -11.06
C LYS A 45 17.34 -26.44 -11.19
N HIS A 46 16.92 -25.56 -12.11
CA HIS A 46 17.51 -24.23 -12.33
C HIS A 46 16.72 -23.13 -11.65
N ARG A 47 15.73 -23.48 -10.82
CA ARG A 47 14.86 -22.55 -10.08
C ARG A 47 14.10 -21.58 -11.00
N LYS A 48 13.73 -22.04 -12.20
CA LYS A 48 12.87 -21.27 -13.11
C LYS A 48 11.47 -21.13 -12.53
N ILE A 49 10.90 -19.93 -12.71
CA ILE A 49 9.54 -19.59 -12.28
C ILE A 49 8.73 -18.93 -13.40
N ASP A 50 9.30 -18.83 -14.59
CA ASP A 50 8.75 -18.13 -15.75
C ASP A 50 8.93 -18.96 -17.02
N ASP A 51 8.02 -18.78 -17.99
CA ASP A 51 8.09 -19.44 -19.30
C ASP A 51 7.43 -18.57 -20.37
N TYR A 52 7.56 -18.97 -21.63
CA TYR A 52 6.92 -18.30 -22.76
C TYR A 52 5.40 -18.44 -22.68
N ALA A 53 4.70 -17.34 -23.02
CA ALA A 53 3.24 -17.37 -23.13
C ALA A 53 2.79 -18.23 -24.29
N PHE A 54 1.71 -18.99 -24.10
CA PHE A 54 1.03 -19.65 -25.21
C PHE A 54 0.45 -18.61 -26.19
N GLY A 55 0.59 -18.87 -27.48
CA GLY A 55 -0.10 -18.11 -28.54
C GLY A 55 0.61 -16.84 -29.01
N PHE A 56 1.44 -16.18 -28.25
CA PHE A 56 2.01 -14.90 -28.64
C PHE A 56 3.34 -14.49 -27.99
N GLY A 57 4.18 -13.84 -28.79
CA GLY A 57 4.94 -12.64 -28.50
C GLY A 57 6.20 -12.80 -27.68
N ALA A 58 6.97 -11.72 -27.66
CA ALA A 58 8.17 -11.60 -26.83
C ALA A 58 7.82 -11.38 -25.36
N GLY A 59 8.55 -12.05 -24.48
CA GLY A 59 8.46 -11.89 -23.02
C GLY A 59 8.00 -13.15 -22.31
N MET A 60 8.34 -13.23 -21.04
CA MET A 60 8.06 -14.36 -20.15
C MET A 60 6.85 -14.05 -19.27
N VAL A 61 6.23 -15.10 -18.75
CA VAL A 61 5.09 -15.03 -17.83
C VAL A 61 5.43 -15.89 -16.61
N LEU A 62 5.10 -15.43 -15.41
CA LEU A 62 5.26 -16.21 -14.19
C LEU A 62 4.35 -17.45 -14.24
N GLN A 63 4.95 -18.60 -14.03
CA GLN A 63 4.28 -19.90 -14.09
C GLN A 63 3.31 -20.08 -12.92
N ILE A 64 2.20 -20.76 -13.19
CA ILE A 64 1.18 -21.07 -12.17
C ILE A 64 1.73 -21.98 -11.07
N GLU A 65 2.52 -23.00 -11.38
CA GLU A 65 2.91 -24.04 -10.41
C GLU A 65 3.72 -23.52 -9.21
N PRO A 66 4.75 -22.66 -9.35
CA PRO A 66 5.44 -22.08 -8.19
C PRO A 66 4.53 -21.21 -7.34
N ILE A 67 3.62 -20.46 -7.98
CA ILE A 67 2.68 -19.58 -7.28
C ILE A 67 1.64 -20.40 -6.51
N ASP A 68 1.06 -21.43 -7.13
CA ASP A 68 0.13 -22.35 -6.46
C ASP A 68 0.78 -22.98 -5.23
N ARG A 69 2.00 -23.53 -5.38
CA ARG A 69 2.71 -24.15 -4.25
C ARG A 69 2.96 -23.14 -3.12
N ALA A 70 3.34 -21.91 -3.45
CA ALA A 70 3.58 -20.88 -2.46
C ALA A 70 2.30 -20.50 -1.70
N ILE A 71 1.21 -20.23 -2.43
CA ILE A 71 -0.09 -19.87 -1.83
C ILE A 71 -0.65 -21.05 -1.03
N SER A 72 -0.61 -22.26 -1.58
CA SER A 72 -1.07 -23.48 -0.90
C SER A 72 -0.27 -23.77 0.37
N PHE A 73 1.04 -23.58 0.35
CA PHE A 73 1.90 -23.71 1.53
C PHE A 73 1.50 -22.69 2.62
N LEU A 74 1.30 -21.43 2.27
CA LEU A 74 0.87 -20.40 3.22
C LEU A 74 -0.52 -20.71 3.78
N LYS A 75 -1.49 -21.05 2.93
CA LYS A 75 -2.85 -21.40 3.33
C LYS A 75 -2.92 -22.70 4.16
N SER A 76 -1.95 -23.58 4.07
CA SER A 76 -1.87 -24.76 4.93
C SER A 76 -1.50 -24.43 6.38
N GLN A 77 -0.95 -23.25 6.65
CA GLN A 77 -0.50 -22.83 7.97
C GLN A 77 -1.54 -21.97 8.69
N ARG A 78 -2.36 -21.21 7.94
CA ARG A 78 -3.38 -20.29 8.47
C ARG A 78 -4.41 -19.93 7.41
N GLU A 79 -5.52 -19.36 7.84
CA GLU A 79 -6.48 -18.72 6.95
C GLU A 79 -5.98 -17.32 6.55
N TYR A 80 -6.23 -16.92 5.32
CA TYR A 80 -5.93 -15.60 4.77
C TYR A 80 -7.22 -14.91 4.35
N ASP A 81 -7.37 -13.66 4.78
CA ASP A 81 -8.53 -12.83 4.45
C ASP A 81 -8.53 -12.45 2.98
N GLU A 82 -7.34 -12.12 2.45
CA GLU A 82 -7.18 -11.69 1.07
C GLU A 82 -5.89 -12.24 0.44
N VAL A 83 -5.96 -12.51 -0.86
CA VAL A 83 -4.82 -12.77 -1.74
C VAL A 83 -4.82 -11.69 -2.80
N ILE A 84 -3.91 -10.74 -2.67
CA ILE A 84 -3.84 -9.53 -3.48
C ILE A 84 -2.80 -9.70 -4.57
N PHE A 85 -3.13 -9.30 -5.79
CA PHE A 85 -2.17 -9.23 -6.89
C PHE A 85 -1.91 -7.77 -7.28
N THR A 86 -0.63 -7.39 -7.38
CA THR A 86 -0.23 -6.07 -7.87
C THR A 86 -0.17 -6.07 -9.39
N ALA A 87 -1.11 -5.42 -10.04
CA ALA A 87 -1.27 -5.43 -11.49
C ALA A 87 -1.59 -4.02 -12.03
N PRO A 88 -1.10 -3.65 -13.22
CA PRO A 88 -1.39 -2.32 -13.80
C PRO A 88 -2.87 -2.14 -14.18
N ASP A 89 -3.59 -3.22 -14.41
CA ASP A 89 -5.00 -3.28 -14.78
C ASP A 89 -5.94 -3.58 -13.60
N GLY A 90 -5.42 -3.58 -12.37
CA GLY A 90 -6.22 -3.73 -11.15
C GLY A 90 -7.00 -2.47 -10.78
N GLU A 91 -7.88 -2.60 -9.78
CA GLU A 91 -8.56 -1.45 -9.16
C GLU A 91 -7.54 -0.49 -8.56
N ARG A 92 -7.84 0.83 -8.58
CA ARG A 92 -6.94 1.81 -7.99
C ARG A 92 -6.90 1.65 -6.47
N PHE A 93 -5.71 1.41 -5.93
CA PHE A 93 -5.48 1.39 -4.50
C PHE A 93 -5.58 2.81 -3.94
N THR A 94 -6.51 3.04 -3.02
CA THR A 94 -6.75 4.33 -2.37
C THR A 94 -6.66 4.19 -0.84
N GLN A 95 -6.84 5.30 -0.12
CA GLN A 95 -6.88 5.29 1.34
C GLN A 95 -8.00 4.38 1.88
N LYS A 96 -9.14 4.32 1.19
CA LYS A 96 -10.27 3.45 1.56
C LYS A 96 -9.88 1.98 1.55
N GLU A 97 -9.13 1.54 0.55
CA GLU A 97 -8.62 0.17 0.46
C GLU A 97 -7.59 -0.09 1.56
N ALA A 98 -6.69 0.88 1.83
CA ALA A 98 -5.75 0.77 2.93
C ALA A 98 -6.47 0.61 4.29
N ASN A 99 -7.50 1.41 4.55
CA ASN A 99 -8.34 1.31 5.76
C ASN A 99 -9.01 -0.06 5.85
N THR A 100 -9.60 -0.56 4.75
CA THR A 100 -10.24 -1.87 4.70
C THR A 100 -9.25 -3.02 4.97
N LEU A 101 -8.04 -2.93 4.43
CA LEU A 101 -7.02 -3.96 4.60
C LEU A 101 -6.35 -3.90 5.98
N SER A 102 -6.29 -2.71 6.62
CA SER A 102 -5.66 -2.56 7.94
C SER A 102 -6.37 -3.29 9.08
N ILE A 103 -7.65 -3.62 8.90
CA ILE A 103 -8.45 -4.39 9.87
C ILE A 103 -8.43 -5.90 9.63
N LYS A 104 -7.75 -6.37 8.59
CA LYS A 104 -7.57 -7.80 8.29
C LYS A 104 -6.47 -8.41 9.15
N GLU A 105 -6.58 -9.71 9.40
CA GLU A 105 -5.59 -10.42 10.21
C GLU A 105 -4.40 -10.90 9.37
N ASN A 106 -4.69 -11.52 8.22
CA ASN A 106 -3.68 -12.15 7.36
C ASN A 106 -3.93 -11.84 5.88
N ILE A 107 -2.94 -11.30 5.19
CA ILE A 107 -3.01 -11.05 3.75
C ILE A 107 -1.79 -11.62 3.02
N ILE A 108 -2.01 -12.08 1.80
CA ILE A 108 -0.93 -12.42 0.85
C ILE A 108 -0.90 -11.32 -0.21
N ILE A 109 0.29 -10.85 -0.58
CA ILE A 109 0.51 -9.94 -1.71
C ILE A 109 1.41 -10.66 -2.71
N LEU A 110 0.88 -10.94 -3.90
CA LEU A 110 1.64 -11.49 -5.03
C LEU A 110 2.15 -10.34 -5.90
N CYS A 111 3.46 -10.23 -6.04
CA CYS A 111 4.10 -9.26 -6.92
C CYS A 111 4.15 -9.80 -8.35
N GLY A 112 3.55 -9.06 -9.30
CA GLY A 112 3.72 -9.32 -10.72
C GLY A 112 5.14 -9.04 -11.20
N HIS A 113 5.58 -9.81 -12.20
CA HIS A 113 6.87 -9.57 -12.88
C HIS A 113 6.77 -9.97 -14.36
N TYR A 114 7.75 -9.58 -15.18
CA TYR A 114 7.77 -9.88 -16.62
C TYR A 114 6.54 -9.32 -17.36
N LYS A 115 5.80 -10.19 -18.09
CA LYS A 115 4.52 -9.83 -18.74
C LYS A 115 3.31 -10.03 -17.84
N GLY A 116 3.53 -10.44 -16.60
CA GLY A 116 2.49 -10.75 -15.62
C GLY A 116 2.57 -12.19 -15.15
N VAL A 117 1.45 -12.69 -14.64
CA VAL A 117 1.29 -14.05 -14.15
C VAL A 117 0.37 -14.85 -15.09
N ASP A 118 0.47 -16.18 -15.06
CA ASP A 118 -0.49 -17.06 -15.74
C ASP A 118 -1.93 -16.67 -15.33
N GLN A 119 -2.83 -16.51 -16.31
CA GLN A 119 -4.19 -16.03 -16.05
C GLN A 119 -4.94 -16.93 -15.06
N ARG A 120 -4.67 -18.22 -15.03
CA ARG A 120 -5.27 -19.16 -14.07
C ARG A 120 -4.93 -18.83 -12.61
N VAL A 121 -3.81 -18.15 -12.35
CA VAL A 121 -3.49 -17.63 -11.02
C VAL A 121 -4.50 -16.57 -10.62
N ARG A 122 -4.77 -15.62 -11.52
CA ARG A 122 -5.75 -14.56 -11.29
C ARG A 122 -7.15 -15.12 -11.07
N ASP A 123 -7.55 -16.08 -11.92
CA ASP A 123 -8.90 -16.67 -11.90
C ASP A 123 -9.21 -17.52 -10.67
N HIS A 124 -8.17 -18.15 -10.06
CA HIS A 124 -8.40 -19.18 -9.04
C HIS A 124 -7.82 -18.85 -7.66
N PHE A 125 -6.84 -17.96 -7.54
CA PHE A 125 -6.16 -17.70 -6.27
C PHE A 125 -6.32 -16.28 -5.78
N ILE A 126 -6.50 -15.30 -6.69
CA ILE A 126 -6.53 -13.89 -6.37
C ILE A 126 -7.94 -13.47 -5.95
N THR A 127 -8.03 -12.73 -4.83
CA THR A 127 -9.30 -12.16 -4.35
C THR A 127 -9.42 -10.68 -4.69
N LYS A 128 -8.28 -9.97 -4.81
CA LYS A 128 -8.21 -8.54 -5.13
C LYS A 128 -7.02 -8.25 -6.03
N GLU A 129 -7.20 -7.34 -6.95
CA GLU A 129 -6.15 -6.85 -7.84
C GLU A 129 -6.04 -5.34 -7.73
N TYR A 130 -4.83 -4.83 -7.44
CA TYR A 130 -4.64 -3.40 -7.26
C TYR A 130 -3.53 -2.83 -8.12
N THR A 131 -3.80 -1.61 -8.64
CA THR A 131 -2.80 -0.72 -9.21
C THR A 131 -2.57 0.50 -8.32
N ILE A 132 -1.36 1.04 -8.31
CA ILE A 132 -1.02 2.30 -7.65
C ILE A 132 -1.10 3.52 -8.58
N GLY A 133 -1.50 3.33 -9.83
CA GLY A 133 -1.66 4.39 -10.83
C GLY A 133 -1.56 3.90 -12.26
N ASP A 134 -1.89 4.78 -13.20
CA ASP A 134 -1.96 4.49 -14.64
C ASP A 134 -0.58 4.57 -15.29
N PHE A 135 0.35 3.73 -14.83
CA PHE A 135 1.70 3.58 -15.38
C PHE A 135 2.21 2.15 -15.15
N VAL A 136 3.18 1.74 -15.96
CA VAL A 136 3.77 0.40 -15.89
C VAL A 136 5.11 0.44 -15.18
N LEU A 137 5.30 -0.45 -14.23
CA LEU A 137 6.56 -0.68 -13.51
C LEU A 137 7.22 -1.97 -14.00
N THR A 138 8.48 -2.17 -13.63
CA THR A 138 9.24 -3.38 -13.96
C THR A 138 8.79 -4.62 -13.17
N GLY A 139 8.14 -4.40 -11.99
CA GLY A 139 7.63 -5.44 -11.12
C GLY A 139 6.64 -4.91 -10.09
N GLY A 140 5.98 -5.80 -9.40
CA GLY A 140 4.98 -5.51 -8.39
C GLY A 140 5.52 -5.24 -6.99
N GLU A 141 6.83 -5.30 -6.79
CA GLU A 141 7.48 -5.15 -5.49
C GLU A 141 7.31 -3.74 -4.93
N MET A 142 7.50 -2.70 -5.75
CA MET A 142 7.31 -1.32 -5.31
C MET A 142 5.84 -1.03 -4.95
N PRO A 143 4.83 -1.40 -5.77
CA PRO A 143 3.44 -1.35 -5.35
C PRO A 143 3.17 -2.10 -4.03
N ALA A 144 3.69 -3.31 -3.86
CA ALA A 144 3.53 -4.09 -2.64
C ALA A 144 4.12 -3.36 -1.41
N ALA A 145 5.29 -2.73 -1.55
CA ALA A 145 5.91 -1.94 -0.50
C ALA A 145 5.06 -0.71 -0.12
N ILE A 146 4.56 0.04 -1.13
CA ILE A 146 3.69 1.21 -0.93
C ILE A 146 2.39 0.80 -0.22
N MET A 147 1.74 -0.26 -0.68
CA MET A 147 0.51 -0.79 -0.06
C MET A 147 0.77 -1.24 1.38
N THR A 148 1.88 -1.94 1.61
CA THR A 148 2.28 -2.39 2.95
C THR A 148 2.49 -1.21 3.89
N ASP A 149 3.19 -0.15 3.47
CA ASP A 149 3.39 1.06 4.28
C ASP A 149 2.05 1.74 4.59
N ALA A 150 1.19 1.94 3.58
CA ALA A 150 -0.13 2.55 3.74
C ALA A 150 -1.04 1.77 4.71
N ILE A 151 -0.95 0.44 4.71
CA ILE A 151 -1.73 -0.43 5.62
C ILE A 151 -1.14 -0.39 7.04
N VAL A 152 0.18 -0.58 7.16
CA VAL A 152 0.85 -0.73 8.46
C VAL A 152 0.76 0.53 9.30
N ARG A 153 0.84 1.72 8.67
CA ARG A 153 0.74 3.00 9.39
C ARG A 153 -0.63 3.22 10.06
N LEU A 154 -1.66 2.50 9.61
CA LEU A 154 -3.02 2.55 10.18
C LEU A 154 -3.23 1.62 11.37
N LEU A 155 -2.30 0.72 11.63
CA LEU A 155 -2.41 -0.19 12.78
C LEU A 155 -2.32 0.60 14.09
N PRO A 156 -3.22 0.36 15.07
CA PRO A 156 -3.16 1.02 16.36
C PRO A 156 -1.77 0.93 17.00
N GLY A 157 -1.21 2.06 17.40
CA GLY A 157 0.12 2.15 17.98
C GLY A 157 1.29 2.14 17.00
N ALA A 158 1.09 2.03 15.67
CA ALA A 158 2.14 2.11 14.66
C ALA A 158 2.75 3.52 14.60
N ILE A 159 1.91 4.54 14.58
CA ILE A 159 2.30 5.96 14.67
C ILE A 159 2.18 6.41 16.12
N GLY A 160 3.03 7.35 16.53
CA GLY A 160 3.10 7.81 17.92
C GLY A 160 1.87 8.61 18.41
N ASP A 161 1.13 9.24 17.50
CA ASP A 161 -0.12 9.93 17.77
C ASP A 161 -1.22 9.30 16.91
N GLU A 162 -2.12 8.56 17.56
CA GLU A 162 -3.21 7.84 16.87
C GLU A 162 -4.21 8.80 16.21
N THR A 163 -4.35 10.02 16.74
CA THR A 163 -5.23 11.05 16.16
C THR A 163 -4.68 11.60 14.84
N SER A 164 -3.36 11.56 14.66
CA SER A 164 -2.71 12.01 13.43
C SER A 164 -3.14 11.19 12.21
N ALA A 165 -3.28 9.87 12.35
CA ALA A 165 -3.72 9.02 11.25
C ALA A 165 -5.17 9.28 10.82
N LEU A 166 -6.02 9.76 11.74
CA LEU A 166 -7.43 10.07 11.47
C LEU A 166 -7.62 11.42 10.77
N SER A 167 -6.65 12.34 10.91
CA SER A 167 -6.67 13.67 10.29
C SER A 167 -5.85 13.76 8.99
N ASP A 168 -5.26 12.67 8.55
CA ASP A 168 -4.51 12.64 7.29
C ASP A 168 -5.43 12.85 6.08
N SER A 169 -4.86 13.36 4.99
CA SER A 169 -5.55 13.50 3.70
C SER A 169 -6.27 12.20 3.29
N PHE A 170 -7.46 12.32 2.73
CA PHE A 170 -8.32 11.25 2.22
C PHE A 170 -9.05 10.41 3.28
N GLN A 171 -8.91 10.68 4.57
CA GLN A 171 -9.65 9.92 5.60
C GLN A 171 -11.15 10.31 5.64
N ASP A 172 -11.43 11.58 5.45
CA ASP A 172 -12.79 12.16 5.42
C ASP A 172 -13.17 12.72 4.03
N GLY A 173 -12.43 12.33 2.97
CA GLY A 173 -12.63 12.84 1.63
C GLY A 173 -11.98 14.19 1.35
N LEU A 174 -11.30 14.80 2.33
CA LEU A 174 -10.59 16.06 2.17
C LEU A 174 -9.08 15.88 2.11
N LEU A 175 -8.41 16.92 1.59
CA LEU A 175 -6.97 17.09 1.76
C LEU A 175 -6.68 17.83 3.05
N GLU A 176 -5.58 17.51 3.71
CA GLU A 176 -5.09 18.26 4.87
C GLU A 176 -4.85 19.73 4.53
N PRO A 177 -5.04 20.63 5.52
CA PRO A 177 -4.67 22.03 5.38
C PRO A 177 -3.15 22.19 5.34
N GLY A 178 -2.68 23.36 4.90
CA GLY A 178 -1.27 23.70 4.97
C GLY A 178 -0.76 23.70 6.41
N VAL A 179 0.35 23.01 6.65
CA VAL A 179 0.97 22.96 7.98
C VAL A 179 2.11 23.97 8.11
N TYR A 180 2.27 24.53 9.29
CA TYR A 180 3.28 25.55 9.60
C TYR A 180 4.13 25.12 10.78
N THR A 181 5.42 25.46 10.75
CA THR A 181 6.36 25.22 11.84
C THR A 181 7.13 26.50 12.21
N ARG A 182 7.94 26.45 13.23
CA ARG A 182 8.80 27.57 13.64
C ARG A 182 9.90 27.84 12.61
N PRO A 183 10.29 29.11 12.42
CA PRO A 183 9.84 30.33 13.12
C PRO A 183 8.50 30.84 12.59
N ALA A 184 7.77 31.64 13.38
CA ALA A 184 6.49 32.24 13.00
C ALA A 184 6.58 33.23 11.81
N GLU A 185 7.78 33.78 11.56
CA GLU A 185 8.06 34.59 10.37
C GLU A 185 9.44 34.20 9.81
N TYR A 186 9.48 33.97 8.48
CA TYR A 186 10.71 33.69 7.74
C TYR A 186 10.74 34.46 6.43
N LYS A 187 11.71 35.36 6.25
CA LYS A 187 11.87 36.21 5.05
C LYS A 187 10.61 37.02 4.69
N GLY A 188 9.83 37.46 5.67
CA GLY A 188 8.59 38.17 5.48
C GLY A 188 7.35 37.28 5.27
N TRP A 189 7.51 35.97 5.16
CA TRP A 189 6.41 35.01 5.12
C TRP A 189 5.99 34.65 6.54
N LYS A 190 4.71 34.86 6.83
CA LYS A 190 4.17 34.72 8.18
C LYS A 190 3.25 33.50 8.29
N VAL A 191 3.30 32.86 9.44
CA VAL A 191 2.28 31.91 9.87
C VAL A 191 0.95 32.68 10.06
N PRO A 192 -0.20 32.15 9.63
CA PRO A 192 -1.50 32.76 9.90
C PRO A 192 -1.70 33.08 11.39
N GLU A 193 -2.15 34.29 11.72
CA GLU A 193 -2.27 34.73 13.08
C GLU A 193 -3.24 33.88 13.92
N ILE A 194 -4.25 33.30 13.28
CA ILE A 194 -5.22 32.43 13.94
C ILE A 194 -4.54 31.21 14.57
N LEU A 195 -3.52 30.63 13.90
CA LEU A 195 -2.75 29.48 14.42
C LEU A 195 -1.88 29.83 15.63
N LEU A 196 -1.61 31.14 15.83
CA LEU A 196 -0.83 31.64 16.96
C LEU A 196 -1.74 32.14 18.11
N SER A 197 -3.06 32.18 17.92
CA SER A 197 -4.01 32.78 18.84
C SER A 197 -4.26 31.99 20.13
N GLY A 198 -4.00 30.67 20.11
CA GLY A 198 -4.35 29.75 21.21
C GLY A 198 -5.85 29.47 21.38
N HIS A 199 -6.71 29.96 20.48
CA HIS A 199 -8.16 29.70 20.50
C HIS A 199 -8.51 28.42 19.76
N GLN A 200 -8.49 27.29 20.46
CA GLN A 200 -8.63 25.95 19.87
C GLN A 200 -9.81 25.84 18.88
N ALA A 201 -11.02 26.20 19.29
CA ALA A 201 -12.20 26.10 18.44
C ALA A 201 -12.07 26.88 17.11
N LYS A 202 -11.54 28.11 17.18
CA LYS A 202 -11.33 28.95 15.99
C LYS A 202 -10.21 28.38 15.08
N ILE A 203 -9.21 27.73 15.67
CA ILE A 203 -8.15 27.07 14.93
C ILE A 203 -8.74 25.87 14.19
N GLU A 204 -9.58 25.06 14.82
CA GLU A 204 -10.26 23.93 14.21
C GLU A 204 -11.16 24.34 13.05
N ASP A 205 -11.99 25.37 13.24
CA ASP A 205 -12.81 25.94 12.17
C ASP A 205 -11.96 26.40 10.98
N TRP A 206 -10.89 27.13 11.25
CA TRP A 206 -9.97 27.61 10.21
C TRP A 206 -9.28 26.46 9.47
N LEU A 207 -8.81 25.43 10.18
CA LEU A 207 -8.18 24.25 9.59
C LEU A 207 -9.16 23.53 8.66
N TYR A 208 -10.41 23.38 9.07
CA TYR A 208 -11.45 22.79 8.23
C TYR A 208 -11.73 23.63 6.97
N GLU A 209 -11.87 24.95 7.10
CA GLU A 209 -12.06 25.83 5.94
C GLU A 209 -10.87 25.75 4.96
N GLU A 210 -9.65 25.69 5.47
CA GLU A 210 -8.44 25.52 4.67
C GLU A 210 -8.37 24.14 3.99
N SER A 211 -8.79 23.06 4.65
CA SER A 211 -8.91 21.72 4.04
C SER A 211 -9.88 21.75 2.87
N VAL A 212 -11.06 22.33 3.05
CA VAL A 212 -12.07 22.47 1.99
C VAL A 212 -11.51 23.31 0.82
N ARG A 213 -10.87 24.43 1.12
CA ARG A 213 -10.24 25.29 0.10
C ARG A 213 -9.14 24.53 -0.67
N HIS A 214 -8.26 23.83 0.04
CA HIS A 214 -7.16 23.04 -0.53
C HIS A 214 -7.68 21.93 -1.44
N THR A 215 -8.75 21.26 -1.00
CA THR A 215 -9.39 20.17 -1.76
C THR A 215 -10.02 20.73 -3.04
N LYS A 216 -10.76 21.84 -2.97
CA LYS A 216 -11.34 22.50 -4.15
C LYS A 216 -10.30 22.89 -5.19
N GLU A 217 -9.14 23.38 -4.74
CA GLU A 217 -8.07 23.85 -5.62
C GLU A 217 -7.27 22.72 -6.26
N ARG A 218 -7.04 21.62 -5.54
CA ARG A 218 -6.10 20.57 -5.96
C ARG A 218 -6.74 19.27 -6.37
N ARG A 219 -7.85 18.92 -5.74
CA ARG A 219 -8.57 17.65 -5.95
C ARG A 219 -10.08 17.88 -5.87
N PRO A 220 -10.65 18.69 -6.79
CA PRO A 220 -12.10 18.95 -6.82
C PRO A 220 -12.92 17.68 -6.99
N ASP A 221 -12.36 16.66 -7.63
CA ASP A 221 -12.95 15.35 -7.80
C ASP A 221 -13.37 14.69 -6.46
N LEU A 222 -12.66 14.96 -5.37
CA LEU A 222 -12.99 14.40 -4.05
C LEU A 222 -14.28 14.99 -3.44
N LEU A 223 -14.77 16.12 -3.96
CA LEU A 223 -15.99 16.79 -3.49
C LEU A 223 -17.21 16.48 -4.36
N GLU A 224 -17.01 15.79 -5.50
CA GLU A 224 -18.07 15.45 -6.45
C GLU A 224 -18.76 14.11 -6.15
N ASP A 225 -18.15 13.27 -5.32
CA ASP A 225 -18.65 11.93 -4.96
C ASP A 225 -19.74 11.93 -3.86
N GLU A 226 -20.24 13.09 -3.42
CA GLU A 226 -21.36 13.22 -2.45
C GLU A 226 -22.76 13.36 -3.10
N CYS A 227 -22.95 12.89 -4.33
CA CYS A 227 -24.27 12.89 -4.98
C CYS A 227 -24.83 11.50 -5.23
#